data_050061b3399d9be5914727854ad5f9b9
#
_entry.id   050061b3399d9be5914727854ad5f9b9
#
_cell.length_a   1.000
_cell.length_b   1.000
_cell.length_c   1.000
_cell.angle_alpha   90.00
_cell.angle_beta   90.00
_cell.angle_gamma   90.00
#
_symmetry.space_group_name_H-M   'P 1'
#
loop_
_entity.id
_entity.type
_entity.pdbx_description
1 polymer ?
#
loop_
_entity_poly.entity_id
_entity_poly.type
_entity_poly.pdbx_seq_one_letter_code
_entity_poly.pdbx_strand_id
1 'polypeptide(L)'
;MKEQYRIGIIDDDPSKITQMITMIRLCCDDEEGQPLKEKYAGYELEPVELTLAETTDDMVERVLEAGVDAVIIDYKLSSQQSISYSGVSLAKALNLRLWGFPIFVLTTYQDDLFDHELFDSYLVFDFDRYIGDDQERIEFNSKLIEQIKKYRIEMENCKSELEVLLPRAGESASVDARILELDSQLERSIYGNAAISLPIKKDFTAEKINELISKIDSLIEGD
;
A
#
# COMPACT_ATOMS: atom_id res chain seq x y z
N MET A 1 9.56 -10.47 22.07
CA MET A 1 8.18 -10.19 21.57
C MET A 1 8.30 -10.21 20.06
N LYS A 2 7.46 -10.96 19.36
CA LYS A 2 7.48 -10.99 17.89
C LYS A 2 6.93 -9.67 17.35
N GLU A 3 7.47 -9.22 16.22
CA GLU A 3 6.93 -8.09 15.47
C GLU A 3 5.72 -8.57 14.67
N GLN A 4 4.56 -7.94 14.88
CA GLN A 4 3.29 -8.34 14.28
C GLN A 4 2.97 -7.47 13.07
N TYR A 5 2.58 -8.12 11.96
CA TYR A 5 2.11 -7.49 10.74
C TYR A 5 0.70 -7.95 10.40
N ARG A 6 -0.20 -6.99 10.15
CA ARG A 6 -1.60 -7.24 9.82
C ARG A 6 -1.77 -7.32 8.30
N ILE A 7 -2.28 -8.45 7.82
CA ILE A 7 -2.40 -8.75 6.38
C ILE A 7 -3.88 -8.78 5.99
N GLY A 8 -4.31 -7.79 5.21
CA GLY A 8 -5.66 -7.76 4.67
C GLY A 8 -5.86 -8.82 3.58
N ILE A 9 -6.95 -9.59 3.67
CA ILE A 9 -7.33 -10.59 2.67
C ILE A 9 -8.60 -10.10 1.99
N ILE A 10 -8.55 -10.01 0.65
CA ILE A 10 -9.63 -9.53 -0.20
C ILE A 10 -9.93 -10.60 -1.25
N ASP A 11 -10.99 -11.35 -1.04
CA ASP A 11 -11.45 -12.44 -1.90
C ASP A 11 -12.99 -12.53 -1.81
N ASP A 12 -13.66 -13.07 -2.84
CA ASP A 12 -15.10 -13.34 -2.83
C ASP A 12 -15.45 -14.80 -2.50
N ASP A 13 -14.43 -15.68 -2.36
CA ASP A 13 -14.58 -17.08 -1.97
C ASP A 13 -14.20 -17.33 -0.50
N PRO A 14 -15.20 -17.60 0.39
CA PRO A 14 -14.94 -17.88 1.81
C PRO A 14 -14.01 -19.08 2.05
N SER A 15 -13.98 -20.05 1.12
CA SER A 15 -13.11 -21.23 1.23
C SER A 15 -11.64 -20.82 1.01
N LYS A 16 -11.36 -19.99 0.00
CA LYS A 16 -10.03 -19.45 -0.24
C LYS A 16 -9.57 -18.56 0.93
N ILE A 17 -10.45 -17.68 1.43
CA ILE A 17 -10.18 -16.86 2.62
C ILE A 17 -9.73 -17.72 3.79
N THR A 18 -10.47 -18.80 4.10
CA THR A 18 -10.14 -19.71 5.20
C THR A 18 -8.77 -20.36 5.03
N GLN A 19 -8.45 -20.79 3.80
CA GLN A 19 -7.15 -21.37 3.47
C GLN A 19 -6.02 -20.34 3.62
N MET A 20 -6.20 -19.13 3.08
CA MET A 20 -5.22 -18.04 3.21
C MET A 20 -4.97 -17.67 4.68
N ILE A 21 -6.02 -17.56 5.49
CA ILE A 21 -5.90 -17.30 6.94
C ILE A 21 -4.99 -18.34 7.60
N THR A 22 -5.16 -19.62 7.26
CA THR A 22 -4.35 -20.70 7.81
C THR A 22 -2.88 -20.56 7.39
N MET A 23 -2.62 -20.39 6.09
CA MET A 23 -1.26 -20.30 5.55
C MET A 23 -0.51 -19.05 6.00
N ILE A 24 -1.19 -17.91 6.14
CA ILE A 24 -0.60 -16.68 6.67
C ILE A 24 -0.20 -16.85 8.13
N ARG A 25 -1.05 -17.48 8.97
CA ARG A 25 -0.75 -17.74 10.38
C ARG A 25 0.44 -18.67 10.59
N LEU A 26 0.67 -19.62 9.71
CA LEU A 26 1.86 -20.47 9.72
C LEU A 26 3.15 -19.63 9.50
N CYS A 27 3.01 -18.43 8.93
CA CYS A 27 4.12 -17.53 8.65
C CYS A 27 5.22 -18.24 7.83
N CYS A 28 6.44 -18.26 8.35
CA CYS A 28 7.56 -18.99 7.76
C CYS A 28 7.92 -20.26 8.57
N ASP A 29 6.98 -20.77 9.37
CA ASP A 29 7.19 -22.00 10.11
C ASP A 29 7.14 -23.22 9.19
N ASP A 30 8.15 -24.09 9.32
CA ASP A 30 8.31 -25.35 8.60
C ASP A 30 8.79 -26.45 9.55
N GLU A 31 8.38 -27.71 9.30
CA GLU A 31 8.77 -28.85 10.12
C GLU A 31 10.25 -29.23 9.95
N GLU A 32 10.88 -28.90 8.83
CA GLU A 32 12.24 -29.33 8.46
C GLU A 32 13.38 -28.36 8.81
N GLY A 33 13.13 -27.26 9.52
CA GLY A 33 14.21 -26.41 10.09
C GLY A 33 15.06 -25.65 9.08
N GLN A 34 14.43 -25.05 8.08
CA GLN A 34 15.12 -24.30 7.02
C GLN A 34 15.69 -22.94 7.49
N PRO A 35 16.73 -22.40 6.83
CA PRO A 35 17.34 -21.11 7.18
C PRO A 35 16.37 -19.92 7.21
N LEU A 36 15.28 -19.99 6.43
CA LEU A 36 14.24 -18.95 6.40
C LEU A 36 13.42 -18.92 7.69
N LYS A 37 13.19 -20.05 8.34
CA LYS A 37 12.51 -20.11 9.64
C LYS A 37 13.24 -19.30 10.70
N GLU A 38 14.56 -19.47 10.82
CA GLU A 38 15.36 -18.72 11.79
C GLU A 38 15.36 -17.23 11.47
N LYS A 39 15.50 -16.86 10.19
CA LYS A 39 15.50 -15.45 9.73
C LYS A 39 14.21 -14.72 10.08
N TYR A 40 13.07 -15.40 9.98
CA TYR A 40 11.75 -14.78 10.18
C TYR A 40 11.06 -15.19 11.49
N ALA A 41 11.74 -15.90 12.39
CA ALA A 41 11.20 -16.31 13.69
C ALA A 41 10.74 -15.13 14.59
N GLY A 42 11.28 -13.93 14.33
CA GLY A 42 10.90 -12.70 15.02
C GLY A 42 9.60 -12.05 14.56
N TYR A 43 8.93 -12.60 13.53
CA TYR A 43 7.73 -12.03 12.93
C TYR A 43 6.51 -12.91 13.14
N GLU A 44 5.34 -12.27 13.16
CA GLU A 44 4.03 -12.90 13.20
C GLU A 44 3.11 -12.20 12.19
N LEU A 45 2.39 -12.98 11.37
CA LEU A 45 1.46 -12.47 10.40
C LEU A 45 0.02 -12.67 10.92
N GLU A 46 -0.70 -11.58 11.12
CA GLU A 46 -2.11 -11.58 11.54
C GLU A 46 -3.02 -11.36 10.32
N PRO A 47 -3.72 -12.40 9.83
CA PRO A 47 -4.66 -12.23 8.73
C PRO A 47 -5.92 -11.50 9.18
N VAL A 48 -6.37 -10.55 8.37
CA VAL A 48 -7.58 -9.74 8.56
C VAL A 48 -8.45 -9.87 7.31
N GLU A 49 -9.61 -10.52 7.44
CA GLU A 49 -10.58 -10.57 6.34
C GLU A 49 -11.20 -9.19 6.10
N LEU A 50 -11.15 -8.71 4.86
CA LEU A 50 -11.75 -7.46 4.42
C LEU A 50 -12.95 -7.77 3.51
N THR A 51 -14.16 -7.56 4.04
CA THR A 51 -15.39 -7.73 3.27
C THR A 51 -15.40 -6.83 2.04
N LEU A 52 -15.81 -7.33 0.88
CA LEU A 52 -15.88 -6.56 -0.35
C LEU A 52 -16.83 -5.37 -0.23
N ALA A 53 -16.45 -4.24 -0.80
CA ALA A 53 -17.26 -3.05 -0.94
C ALA A 53 -17.87 -2.98 -2.35
N GLU A 54 -18.88 -2.12 -2.55
CA GLU A 54 -19.55 -1.99 -3.85
C GLU A 54 -18.64 -1.33 -4.90
N THR A 55 -17.79 -0.40 -4.48
CA THR A 55 -16.86 0.33 -5.36
C THR A 55 -15.41 0.15 -4.96
N THR A 56 -14.49 0.40 -5.89
CA THR A 56 -13.05 0.41 -5.59
C THR A 56 -12.69 1.50 -4.58
N ASP A 57 -13.40 2.64 -4.60
CA ASP A 57 -13.15 3.76 -3.69
C ASP A 57 -13.49 3.38 -2.25
N ASP A 58 -14.67 2.80 -2.03
CA ASP A 58 -15.08 2.32 -0.72
C ASP A 58 -14.17 1.19 -0.22
N MET A 59 -13.63 0.37 -1.15
CA MET A 59 -12.69 -0.68 -0.76
C MET A 59 -11.34 -0.13 -0.33
N VAL A 60 -10.84 0.93 -0.98
CA VAL A 60 -9.61 1.64 -0.54
C VAL A 60 -9.81 2.23 0.85
N GLU A 61 -10.94 2.89 1.12
CA GLU A 61 -11.25 3.41 2.46
C GLU A 61 -11.29 2.29 3.50
N ARG A 62 -11.90 1.14 3.17
CA ARG A 62 -11.94 -0.03 4.05
C ARG A 62 -10.55 -0.58 4.38
N VAL A 63 -9.63 -0.60 3.41
CA VAL A 63 -8.24 -0.99 3.64
C VAL A 63 -7.56 -0.04 4.62
N LEU A 64 -7.76 1.28 4.44
CA LEU A 64 -7.21 2.30 5.33
C LEU A 64 -7.77 2.18 6.76
N GLU A 65 -9.10 2.06 6.90
CA GLU A 65 -9.76 1.92 8.21
C GLU A 65 -9.32 0.65 8.95
N ALA A 66 -9.07 -0.43 8.22
CA ALA A 66 -8.60 -1.69 8.81
C ALA A 66 -7.19 -1.58 9.39
N GLY A 67 -6.38 -0.61 8.98
CA GLY A 67 -5.02 -0.39 9.47
C GLY A 67 -4.13 -1.63 9.24
N VAL A 68 -4.22 -2.23 8.06
CA VAL A 68 -3.40 -3.38 7.65
C VAL A 68 -2.06 -2.92 7.08
N ASP A 69 -1.03 -3.74 7.18
CA ASP A 69 0.33 -3.44 6.71
C ASP A 69 0.57 -3.84 5.25
N ALA A 70 -0.24 -4.76 4.74
CA ALA A 70 -0.25 -5.22 3.36
C ALA A 70 -1.62 -5.78 3.01
N VAL A 71 -1.92 -5.91 1.72
CA VAL A 71 -3.12 -6.63 1.25
C VAL A 71 -2.76 -7.74 0.28
N ILE A 72 -3.54 -8.82 0.35
CA ILE A 72 -3.56 -9.92 -0.62
C ILE A 72 -4.93 -9.88 -1.28
N ILE A 73 -4.97 -9.82 -2.62
CA ILE A 73 -6.17 -9.65 -3.41
C ILE A 73 -6.30 -10.84 -4.36
N ASP A 74 -7.47 -11.49 -4.39
CA ASP A 74 -7.76 -12.46 -5.46
C ASP A 74 -7.88 -11.75 -6.81
N TYR A 75 -7.32 -12.34 -7.85
CA TYR A 75 -7.34 -11.79 -9.21
C TYR A 75 -8.78 -11.59 -9.74
N LYS A 76 -9.67 -12.56 -9.48
CA LYS A 76 -11.05 -12.59 -10.00
C LYS A 76 -12.11 -12.43 -8.91
N LEU A 77 -12.28 -11.21 -8.40
CA LEU A 77 -13.23 -10.90 -7.33
C LEU A 77 -14.72 -10.99 -7.72
N SER A 78 -15.05 -11.14 -9.02
CA SER A 78 -16.45 -11.11 -9.49
C SER A 78 -17.06 -12.50 -9.71
N SER A 79 -16.43 -13.57 -9.22
CA SER A 79 -16.88 -14.93 -9.45
C SER A 79 -18.09 -15.33 -8.60
N GLN A 80 -18.18 -14.83 -7.36
CA GLN A 80 -19.25 -15.18 -6.42
C GLN A 80 -20.11 -13.99 -5.96
N GLN A 81 -19.62 -12.76 -6.11
CA GLN A 81 -20.34 -11.55 -5.72
C GLN A 81 -20.58 -10.60 -6.92
N SER A 82 -21.71 -9.89 -6.90
CA SER A 82 -22.05 -8.90 -7.93
C SER A 82 -21.33 -7.57 -7.69
N ILE A 83 -20.01 -7.57 -7.82
CA ILE A 83 -19.20 -6.35 -7.81
C ILE A 83 -18.78 -5.98 -9.23
N SER A 84 -18.53 -4.69 -9.48
CA SER A 84 -18.23 -4.15 -10.80
C SER A 84 -16.74 -4.04 -11.12
N TYR A 85 -15.86 -4.49 -10.23
CA TYR A 85 -14.41 -4.39 -10.36
C TYR A 85 -13.72 -5.75 -10.20
N SER A 86 -12.54 -5.90 -10.80
CA SER A 86 -11.65 -7.07 -10.64
C SER A 86 -10.59 -6.80 -9.58
N GLY A 87 -9.91 -7.86 -9.12
CA GLY A 87 -8.76 -7.70 -8.22
C GLY A 87 -7.65 -6.85 -8.82
N VAL A 88 -7.41 -6.94 -10.13
CA VAL A 88 -6.43 -6.09 -10.84
C VAL A 88 -6.82 -4.62 -10.80
N SER A 89 -8.09 -4.28 -11.07
CA SER A 89 -8.54 -2.90 -11.00
C SER A 89 -8.49 -2.33 -9.59
N LEU A 90 -8.78 -3.15 -8.57
CA LEU A 90 -8.62 -2.77 -7.17
C LEU A 90 -7.14 -2.56 -6.82
N ALA A 91 -6.25 -3.47 -7.22
CA ALA A 91 -4.81 -3.33 -6.99
C ALA A 91 -4.26 -2.05 -7.64
N LYS A 92 -4.69 -1.71 -8.86
CA LYS A 92 -4.35 -0.45 -9.53
C LYS A 92 -4.88 0.77 -8.76
N ALA A 93 -6.13 0.73 -8.28
CA ALA A 93 -6.71 1.82 -7.49
C ALA A 93 -5.96 2.04 -6.18
N LEU A 94 -5.62 0.97 -5.46
CA LEU A 94 -4.81 1.03 -4.24
C LEU A 94 -3.43 1.62 -4.52
N ASN A 95 -2.72 1.14 -5.55
CA ASN A 95 -1.39 1.64 -5.92
C ASN A 95 -1.39 3.13 -6.31
N LEU A 96 -2.44 3.59 -6.98
CA LEU A 96 -2.59 5.01 -7.32
C LEU A 96 -2.81 5.90 -6.09
N ARG A 97 -3.48 5.39 -5.07
CA ARG A 97 -3.91 6.16 -3.89
C ARG A 97 -2.99 6.01 -2.70
N LEU A 98 -2.44 4.82 -2.49
CA LEU A 98 -1.57 4.49 -1.37
C LEU A 98 -0.14 4.36 -1.88
N TRP A 99 0.64 5.41 -1.72
CA TRP A 99 2.02 5.44 -2.22
C TRP A 99 2.89 4.36 -1.58
N GLY A 100 3.41 3.43 -2.41
CA GLY A 100 4.33 2.38 -1.98
C GLY A 100 3.73 1.28 -1.10
N PHE A 101 2.42 1.30 -0.84
CA PHE A 101 1.76 0.31 0.01
C PHE A 101 1.90 -1.11 -0.56
N PRO A 102 2.24 -2.12 0.26
CA PRO A 102 2.44 -3.49 -0.20
C PRO A 102 1.14 -4.15 -0.66
N ILE A 103 1.04 -4.47 -1.95
CA ILE A 103 -0.12 -5.11 -2.59
C ILE A 103 0.35 -6.39 -3.27
N PHE A 104 -0.33 -7.50 -2.98
CA PHE A 104 -0.07 -8.82 -3.56
C PHE A 104 -1.32 -9.32 -4.25
N VAL A 105 -1.16 -10.01 -5.37
CA VAL A 105 -2.29 -10.62 -6.10
C VAL A 105 -2.08 -12.13 -6.13
N LEU A 106 -3.10 -12.89 -5.73
CA LEU A 106 -3.15 -14.34 -5.88
C LEU A 106 -4.10 -14.72 -7.01
N THR A 107 -3.73 -15.71 -7.80
CA THR A 107 -4.55 -16.25 -8.88
C THR A 107 -4.46 -17.76 -8.95
N THR A 108 -5.58 -18.44 -9.28
CA THR A 108 -5.63 -19.86 -9.62
C THR A 108 -5.37 -20.11 -11.12
N TYR A 109 -5.19 -19.05 -11.91
CA TYR A 109 -5.06 -19.16 -13.37
C TYR A 109 -3.63 -18.82 -13.79
N GLN A 110 -2.84 -19.84 -14.18
CA GLN A 110 -1.45 -19.65 -14.61
C GLN A 110 -1.31 -18.70 -15.81
N ASP A 111 -2.28 -18.71 -16.73
CA ASP A 111 -2.27 -17.82 -17.90
C ASP A 111 -2.45 -16.35 -17.51
N ASP A 112 -3.13 -16.05 -16.41
CA ASP A 112 -3.35 -14.70 -15.90
C ASP A 112 -2.08 -14.09 -15.27
N LEU A 113 -1.08 -14.92 -14.89
CA LEU A 113 0.22 -14.46 -14.38
C LEU A 113 1.02 -13.63 -15.39
N PHE A 114 0.70 -13.77 -16.67
CA PHE A 114 1.33 -13.04 -17.77
C PHE A 114 0.47 -11.90 -18.32
N ASP A 115 -0.61 -11.53 -17.62
CA ASP A 115 -1.43 -10.40 -18.03
C ASP A 115 -0.63 -9.09 -17.93
N HIS A 116 -0.39 -8.47 -19.09
CA HIS A 116 0.33 -7.21 -19.23
C HIS A 116 -0.36 -6.02 -18.53
N GLU A 117 -1.58 -6.19 -18.05
CA GLU A 117 -2.28 -5.18 -17.27
C GLU A 117 -1.79 -5.09 -15.82
N LEU A 118 -1.08 -6.10 -15.31
CA LEU A 118 -0.51 -6.05 -13.97
C LEU A 118 0.70 -5.10 -13.95
N PHE A 119 0.66 -4.16 -13.04
CA PHE A 119 1.68 -3.10 -12.92
C PHE A 119 3.03 -3.61 -12.38
N ASP A 120 3.04 -4.79 -11.73
CA ASP A 120 4.26 -5.45 -11.25
C ASP A 120 4.06 -6.97 -11.20
N SER A 121 4.66 -7.68 -12.16
CA SER A 121 4.59 -9.14 -12.24
C SER A 121 5.25 -9.87 -11.07
N TYR A 122 6.09 -9.18 -10.27
CA TYR A 122 6.74 -9.78 -9.10
C TYR A 122 5.80 -9.93 -7.88
N LEU A 123 4.65 -9.29 -7.92
CA LEU A 123 3.65 -9.31 -6.84
C LEU A 123 2.45 -10.22 -7.15
N VAL A 124 2.52 -10.99 -8.23
CA VAL A 124 1.49 -11.96 -8.63
C VAL A 124 1.97 -13.37 -8.35
N PHE A 125 1.16 -14.15 -7.65
CA PHE A 125 1.50 -15.49 -7.21
C PHE A 125 0.39 -16.49 -7.53
N ASP A 126 0.79 -17.76 -7.70
CA ASP A 126 -0.11 -18.87 -7.91
C ASP A 126 -0.72 -19.32 -6.57
N PHE A 127 -2.06 -19.29 -6.48
CA PHE A 127 -2.78 -19.66 -5.26
C PHE A 127 -2.64 -21.13 -4.92
N ASP A 128 -2.74 -22.03 -5.92
CA ASP A 128 -2.69 -23.49 -5.68
C ASP A 128 -1.29 -23.90 -5.19
N ARG A 129 -0.23 -23.28 -5.72
CA ARG A 129 1.13 -23.49 -5.24
C ARG A 129 1.32 -22.96 -3.83
N TYR A 130 0.81 -21.76 -3.55
CA TYR A 130 0.87 -21.18 -2.20
C TYR A 130 0.21 -22.05 -1.13
N ILE A 131 -0.90 -22.72 -1.47
CA ILE A 131 -1.62 -23.60 -0.55
C ILE A 131 -1.00 -24.99 -0.47
N GLY A 132 -0.49 -25.52 -1.59
CA GLY A 132 -0.08 -26.91 -1.74
C GLY A 132 1.41 -27.18 -1.50
N ASP A 133 2.26 -26.15 -1.43
CA ASP A 133 3.71 -26.27 -1.30
C ASP A 133 4.24 -25.37 -0.18
N ASP A 134 4.84 -26.01 0.84
CA ASP A 134 5.39 -25.28 2.01
C ASP A 134 6.51 -24.33 1.62
N GLN A 135 7.35 -24.68 0.63
CA GLN A 135 8.43 -23.81 0.18
C GLN A 135 7.87 -22.54 -0.50
N GLU A 136 6.87 -22.70 -1.36
CA GLU A 136 6.19 -21.56 -2.01
C GLU A 136 5.48 -20.68 -0.97
N ARG A 137 4.84 -21.29 0.02
CA ARG A 137 4.22 -20.58 1.15
C ARG A 137 5.24 -19.75 1.92
N ILE A 138 6.37 -20.36 2.30
CA ILE A 138 7.43 -19.67 3.04
C ILE A 138 8.04 -18.55 2.21
N GLU A 139 8.27 -18.78 0.91
CA GLU A 139 8.77 -17.77 0.00
C GLU A 139 7.81 -16.59 -0.11
N PHE A 140 6.52 -16.85 -0.28
CA PHE A 140 5.49 -15.80 -0.34
C PHE A 140 5.41 -15.00 0.97
N ASN A 141 5.30 -15.68 2.11
CA ASN A 141 5.20 -15.03 3.42
C ASN A 141 6.48 -14.25 3.75
N SER A 142 7.65 -14.73 3.34
CA SER A 142 8.90 -13.98 3.47
C SER A 142 8.91 -12.70 2.62
N LYS A 143 8.34 -12.75 1.41
CA LYS A 143 8.18 -11.57 0.55
C LYS A 143 7.21 -10.56 1.13
N LEU A 144 6.11 -11.01 1.76
CA LEU A 144 5.21 -10.13 2.53
C LEU A 144 5.99 -9.35 3.59
N ILE A 145 6.73 -10.04 4.44
CA ILE A 145 7.52 -9.44 5.51
C ILE A 145 8.52 -8.42 4.95
N GLU A 146 9.29 -8.81 3.92
CA GLU A 146 10.33 -7.93 3.36
C GLU A 146 9.73 -6.69 2.67
N GLN A 147 8.60 -6.80 1.99
CA GLN A 147 7.93 -5.65 1.38
C GLN A 147 7.34 -4.70 2.42
N ILE A 148 6.75 -5.21 3.49
CA ILE A 148 6.27 -4.39 4.60
C ILE A 148 7.44 -3.65 5.28
N LYS A 149 8.55 -4.34 5.55
CA LYS A 149 9.76 -3.72 6.11
C LYS A 149 10.30 -2.62 5.20
N LYS A 150 10.41 -2.90 3.90
CA LYS A 150 10.87 -1.91 2.92
C LYS A 150 9.97 -0.68 2.93
N TYR A 151 8.67 -0.88 2.88
CA TYR A 151 7.68 0.21 2.94
C TYR A 151 7.82 1.06 4.20
N ARG A 152 7.91 0.43 5.39
CA ARG A 152 8.08 1.13 6.66
C ARG A 152 9.39 1.93 6.71
N ILE A 153 10.49 1.37 6.20
CA ILE A 153 11.79 2.06 6.12
C ILE A 153 11.68 3.26 5.17
N GLU A 154 11.03 3.13 4.02
CA GLU A 154 10.83 4.23 3.07
C GLU A 154 10.00 5.35 3.71
N MET A 155 8.92 5.02 4.45
CA MET A 155 8.11 6.01 5.17
C MET A 155 8.92 6.74 6.24
N GLU A 156 9.71 6.02 7.03
CA GLU A 156 10.55 6.64 8.07
C GLU A 156 11.65 7.53 7.46
N ASN A 157 12.25 7.12 6.34
CA ASN A 157 13.20 7.93 5.61
C ASN A 157 12.55 9.22 5.07
N CYS A 158 11.35 9.13 4.47
CA CYS A 158 10.61 10.29 4.00
C CYS A 158 10.30 11.26 5.14
N LYS A 159 9.87 10.73 6.29
CA LYS A 159 9.57 11.52 7.49
C LYS A 159 10.82 12.21 8.02
N SER A 160 11.92 11.47 8.18
CA SER A 160 13.20 11.99 8.66
C SER A 160 13.76 13.08 7.73
N GLU A 161 13.68 12.88 6.40
CA GLU A 161 14.09 13.88 5.41
C GLU A 161 13.22 15.14 5.50
N LEU A 162 11.90 14.97 5.64
CA LEU A 162 10.96 16.09 5.79
C LEU A 162 11.27 16.90 7.06
N GLU A 163 11.52 16.25 8.19
CA GLU A 163 11.89 16.92 9.46
C GLU A 163 13.16 17.76 9.34
N VAL A 164 14.14 17.31 8.54
CA VAL A 164 15.39 18.06 8.26
C VAL A 164 15.15 19.24 7.32
N LEU A 165 14.25 19.10 6.34
CA LEU A 165 14.02 20.14 5.33
C LEU A 165 13.02 21.20 5.78
N LEU A 166 12.04 20.89 6.64
CA LEU A 166 11.02 21.83 7.10
C LEU A 166 11.61 23.16 7.66
N PRO A 167 12.66 23.16 8.51
CA PRO A 167 13.25 24.41 8.99
C PRO A 167 13.91 25.25 7.89
N ARG A 168 14.12 24.68 6.70
CA ARG A 168 14.77 25.30 5.54
C ARG A 168 13.76 25.74 4.48
N ALA A 169 12.47 25.67 4.77
CA ALA A 169 11.42 26.13 3.87
C ALA A 169 11.64 27.61 3.51
N GLY A 170 11.54 27.91 2.21
CA GLY A 170 11.79 29.27 1.66
C GLY A 170 13.26 29.59 1.33
N GLU A 171 14.23 28.71 1.62
CA GLU A 171 15.64 28.93 1.23
C GLU A 171 15.84 28.82 -0.29
N SER A 172 15.11 27.94 -0.94
CA SER A 172 15.15 27.77 -2.40
C SER A 172 13.94 27.02 -2.93
N ALA A 173 13.61 27.25 -4.21
CA ALA A 173 12.53 26.54 -4.89
C ALA A 173 12.75 25.00 -4.93
N SER A 174 13.99 24.51 -4.92
CA SER A 174 14.30 23.09 -4.89
C SER A 174 14.02 22.47 -3.52
N VAL A 175 14.31 23.18 -2.43
CA VAL A 175 13.99 22.75 -1.06
C VAL A 175 12.46 22.69 -0.89
N ASP A 176 11.76 23.75 -1.29
CA ASP A 176 10.30 23.80 -1.18
C ASP A 176 9.61 22.71 -2.01
N ALA A 177 10.10 22.48 -3.24
CA ALA A 177 9.59 21.39 -4.08
C ALA A 177 9.77 20.01 -3.43
N ARG A 178 10.92 19.76 -2.80
CA ARG A 178 11.20 18.50 -2.12
C ARG A 178 10.34 18.31 -0.87
N ILE A 179 10.14 19.36 -0.08
CA ILE A 179 9.22 19.36 1.07
C ILE A 179 7.80 18.97 0.63
N LEU A 180 7.29 19.60 -0.43
CA LEU A 180 5.96 19.31 -0.96
C LEU A 180 5.83 17.89 -1.49
N GLU A 181 6.88 17.34 -2.12
CA GLU A 181 6.90 15.96 -2.59
C GLU A 181 6.84 14.97 -1.43
N LEU A 182 7.71 15.12 -0.43
CA LEU A 182 7.75 14.25 0.76
C LEU A 182 6.45 14.30 1.55
N ASP A 183 5.93 15.50 1.77
CA ASP A 183 4.65 15.69 2.45
C ASP A 183 3.51 15.00 1.68
N SER A 184 3.49 15.12 0.35
CA SER A 184 2.50 14.45 -0.51
C SER A 184 2.61 12.92 -0.47
N GLN A 185 3.84 12.37 -0.41
CA GLN A 185 4.07 10.93 -0.27
C GLN A 185 3.56 10.40 1.07
N LEU A 186 3.92 11.07 2.17
CA LEU A 186 3.48 10.72 3.51
C LEU A 186 1.96 10.83 3.67
N GLU A 187 1.36 11.90 3.17
CA GLU A 187 -0.08 12.10 3.23
C GLU A 187 -0.84 11.00 2.45
N ARG A 188 -0.37 10.64 1.25
CA ARG A 188 -0.95 9.53 0.47
C ARG A 188 -0.78 8.16 1.15
N SER A 189 0.27 7.96 1.93
CA SER A 189 0.46 6.72 2.69
C SER A 189 -0.49 6.61 3.90
N ILE A 190 -0.99 7.74 4.42
CA ILE A 190 -1.83 7.79 5.63
C ILE A 190 -3.31 7.99 5.29
N TYR A 191 -3.62 8.87 4.35
CA TYR A 191 -4.98 9.36 4.09
C TYR A 191 -5.55 8.95 2.72
N GLY A 192 -4.77 8.30 1.86
CA GLY A 192 -5.24 7.83 0.55
C GLY A 192 -5.96 8.92 -0.27
N ASN A 193 -7.28 8.83 -0.35
CA ASN A 193 -8.12 9.75 -1.13
C ASN A 193 -8.23 11.16 -0.56
N ALA A 194 -8.09 11.32 0.76
CA ALA A 194 -8.16 12.62 1.42
C ALA A 194 -6.86 13.42 1.25
N ALA A 195 -5.80 12.81 0.67
CA ALA A 195 -4.55 13.50 0.40
C ALA A 195 -4.75 14.66 -0.57
N ILE A 196 -4.24 15.83 -0.22
CA ILE A 196 -4.30 17.02 -1.09
C ILE A 196 -3.32 16.81 -2.26
N SER A 197 -3.81 16.96 -3.48
CA SER A 197 -2.99 16.74 -4.68
C SER A 197 -1.81 17.71 -4.74
N LEU A 198 -0.65 17.23 -5.20
CA LEU A 198 0.57 18.03 -5.34
C LEU A 198 0.39 19.33 -6.14
N PRO A 199 -0.40 19.38 -7.26
CA PRO A 199 -0.70 20.65 -7.93
C PRO A 199 -1.38 21.67 -7.04
N ILE A 200 -2.37 21.25 -6.23
CA ILE A 200 -3.06 22.13 -5.29
C ILE A 200 -2.09 22.63 -4.20
N LYS A 201 -1.25 21.75 -3.63
CA LYS A 201 -0.24 22.14 -2.63
C LYS A 201 0.74 23.18 -3.20
N LYS A 202 1.16 23.03 -4.47
CA LYS A 202 2.03 24.03 -5.15
C LYS A 202 1.39 25.39 -5.30
N ASP A 203 0.07 25.47 -5.33
CA ASP A 203 -0.65 26.75 -5.38
C ASP A 203 -0.68 27.50 -4.02
N PHE A 204 -0.35 26.81 -2.93
CA PHE A 204 -0.21 27.38 -1.59
C PHE A 204 1.26 27.65 -1.19
N THR A 205 2.19 27.73 -2.16
CA THR A 205 3.57 28.10 -1.83
C THR A 205 3.68 29.52 -1.31
N ALA A 206 4.72 29.77 -0.48
CA ALA A 206 4.98 31.10 0.09
C ALA A 206 5.06 32.20 -0.99
N GLU A 207 5.63 31.87 -2.18
CA GLU A 207 5.69 32.81 -3.30
C GLU A 207 4.31 33.23 -3.80
N LYS A 208 3.39 32.28 -4.01
CA LYS A 208 2.02 32.59 -4.46
C LYS A 208 1.20 33.28 -3.39
N ILE A 209 1.38 32.93 -2.13
CA ILE A 209 0.74 33.62 -1.02
C ILE A 209 1.24 35.08 -0.95
N ASN A 210 2.55 35.31 -1.09
CA ASN A 210 3.12 36.66 -1.12
C ASN A 210 2.66 37.45 -2.37
N GLU A 211 2.54 36.80 -3.52
CA GLU A 211 2.00 37.42 -4.74
C GLU A 211 0.53 37.85 -4.54
N LEU A 212 -0.28 37.01 -3.91
CA LEU A 212 -1.68 37.33 -3.56
C LEU A 212 -1.76 38.48 -2.56
N ILE A 213 -0.94 38.47 -1.51
CA ILE A 213 -0.86 39.57 -0.52
C ILE A 213 -0.48 40.85 -1.23
N SER A 214 0.57 40.83 -2.07
CA SER A 214 1.01 42.01 -2.83
C SER A 214 -0.07 42.58 -3.77
N LYS A 215 -0.85 41.68 -4.41
CA LYS A 215 -2.00 42.08 -5.24
C LYS A 215 -3.12 42.71 -4.40
N ILE A 216 -3.40 42.16 -3.21
CA ILE A 216 -4.40 42.69 -2.29
C ILE A 216 -3.95 44.07 -1.80
N ASP A 217 -2.70 44.25 -1.38
CA ASP A 217 -2.15 45.52 -0.94
C ASP A 217 -2.24 46.57 -2.06
N SER A 218 -1.92 46.22 -3.30
CA SER A 218 -2.03 47.13 -4.44
C SER A 218 -3.48 47.55 -4.77
N LEU A 219 -4.46 46.67 -4.45
CA LEU A 219 -5.89 47.00 -4.61
C LEU A 219 -6.39 47.92 -3.48
N ILE A 220 -5.83 47.81 -2.28
CA ILE A 220 -6.18 48.65 -1.12
C ILE A 220 -5.56 50.04 -1.23
N GLU A 221 -4.33 50.13 -1.79
CA GLU A 221 -3.63 51.40 -1.97
C GLU A 221 -4.06 52.17 -3.23
N GLY A 222 -4.84 51.56 -4.11
CA GLY A 222 -5.27 52.13 -5.40
C GLY A 222 -6.65 52.78 -5.38
N ASP A 223 -7.30 52.93 -4.21
CA ASP A 223 -8.45 53.76 -3.91
C ASP A 223 -7.98 54.98 -3.11
#